data_dc3e4384b6cebf580e61f63fcc81492d
#
_entry.id   dc3e4384b6cebf580e61f63fcc81492d
#
_cell.length_a   1.000
_cell.length_b   1.000
_cell.length_c   1.000
_cell.angle_alpha   90.00
_cell.angle_beta   90.00
_cell.angle_gamma   90.00
#
_symmetry.space_group_name_H-M   'P 1'
#
loop_
_entity.id
_entity.type
_entity.pdbx_description
1 polymer ?
#
loop_
_entity_poly.entity_id
_entity_poly.type
_entity_poly.pdbx_seq_one_letter_code
_entity_poly.pdbx_strand_id
1 'polypeptide(L)'
;DDLLRTRMVEFESLSDRLYRVVRQVAKETHKQVRLDLVGGSIEVDRGVLERMGGAFEHLLRNCVTHGIELPATREASGKEAVGQITVAVAHEGNEVAVEFRDDGAGLNLPRIRERGIALGLVSSDAPVSDGELAQLIFTPGFSTADSVTELAGRGIGMDVVRSEVNALGGRIETASAAGQGASFR
;
A
#
# COMPACT_ATOMS: atom_id res chain seq x y z
N ASP A 1 -4.72 -11.59 35.01
CA ASP A 1 -6.11 -11.82 34.72
C ASP A 1 -6.31 -12.01 33.22
N ASP A 2 -6.66 -13.22 32.80
CA ASP A 2 -6.66 -13.61 31.38
C ASP A 2 -7.61 -12.80 30.52
N LEU A 3 -8.67 -12.27 31.09
CA LEU A 3 -9.64 -11.46 30.36
C LEU A 3 -9.10 -10.10 29.94
N LEU A 4 -8.05 -9.63 30.64
CA LEU A 4 -7.45 -8.33 30.37
C LEU A 4 -6.14 -8.44 29.60
N ARG A 5 -5.66 -9.66 29.37
CA ARG A 5 -4.43 -9.87 28.63
C ARG A 5 -4.64 -9.72 27.15
N THR A 6 -3.77 -8.92 26.53
CA THR A 6 -3.67 -8.84 25.11
C THR A 6 -3.12 -10.14 24.55
N ARG A 7 -3.83 -10.74 23.61
CA ARG A 7 -3.32 -11.93 22.94
C ARG A 7 -2.34 -11.51 21.86
N MET A 8 -1.13 -11.99 21.96
CA MET A 8 -0.08 -11.73 20.99
C MET A 8 0.04 -12.91 20.05
N VAL A 9 0.12 -12.62 18.76
CA VAL A 9 0.35 -13.62 17.72
C VAL A 9 1.44 -13.12 16.79
N GLU A 10 2.14 -14.04 16.14
CA GLU A 10 3.15 -13.66 15.17
C GLU A 10 2.47 -13.05 13.93
N PHE A 11 3.08 -12.02 13.37
CA PHE A 11 2.57 -11.37 12.17
C PHE A 11 2.41 -12.36 11.01
N GLU A 12 3.30 -13.34 10.91
CA GLU A 12 3.27 -14.33 9.84
C GLU A 12 2.00 -15.21 9.84
N SER A 13 1.18 -15.15 10.91
CA SER A 13 -0.11 -15.83 10.90
C SER A 13 -1.04 -15.29 9.82
N LEU A 14 -0.78 -14.09 9.29
CA LEU A 14 -1.50 -13.52 8.15
C LEU A 14 -0.90 -13.91 6.79
N SER A 15 0.25 -14.59 6.77
CA SER A 15 1.01 -14.78 5.52
C SER A 15 0.20 -15.42 4.41
N ASP A 16 -0.55 -16.49 4.70
CA ASP A 16 -1.33 -17.19 3.68
C ASP A 16 -2.37 -16.28 3.04
N ARG A 17 -3.01 -15.45 3.85
CA ARG A 17 -4.00 -14.49 3.39
C ARG A 17 -3.36 -13.45 2.46
N LEU A 18 -2.18 -12.94 2.84
CA LEU A 18 -1.47 -11.94 2.05
C LEU A 18 -0.96 -12.53 0.73
N TYR A 19 -0.38 -13.72 0.76
CA TYR A 19 0.06 -14.41 -0.46
C TYR A 19 -1.10 -14.68 -1.41
N ARG A 20 -2.24 -15.03 -0.87
CA ARG A 20 -3.43 -15.32 -1.68
C ARG A 20 -3.90 -14.08 -2.44
N VAL A 21 -3.95 -12.94 -1.77
CA VAL A 21 -4.36 -11.67 -2.39
C VAL A 21 -3.40 -11.30 -3.53
N VAL A 22 -2.10 -11.36 -3.28
CA VAL A 22 -1.10 -11.02 -4.31
C VAL A 22 -1.23 -11.94 -5.51
N ARG A 23 -1.38 -13.24 -5.28
CA ARG A 23 -1.53 -14.22 -6.35
C ARG A 23 -2.77 -13.96 -7.18
N GLN A 24 -3.90 -13.68 -6.52
CA GLN A 24 -5.16 -13.41 -7.20
C GLN A 24 -5.09 -12.15 -8.05
N VAL A 25 -4.58 -11.06 -7.50
CA VAL A 25 -4.52 -9.78 -8.21
C VAL A 25 -3.50 -9.84 -9.35
N ALA A 26 -2.38 -10.52 -9.14
CA ALA A 26 -1.39 -10.72 -10.19
C ALA A 26 -2.01 -11.46 -11.39
N LYS A 27 -2.81 -12.48 -11.12
CA LYS A 27 -3.50 -13.23 -12.16
C LYS A 27 -4.53 -12.36 -12.90
N GLU A 28 -5.32 -11.60 -12.16
CA GLU A 28 -6.33 -10.70 -12.72
C GLU A 28 -5.72 -9.62 -13.62
N THR A 29 -4.52 -9.17 -13.28
CA THR A 29 -3.84 -8.07 -13.98
C THR A 29 -2.78 -8.53 -14.97
N HIS A 30 -2.61 -9.84 -15.15
CA HIS A 30 -1.61 -10.44 -16.04
C HIS A 30 -0.17 -10.02 -15.69
N LYS A 31 0.10 -9.88 -14.40
CA LYS A 31 1.42 -9.50 -13.89
C LYS A 31 2.07 -10.68 -13.18
N GLN A 32 3.41 -10.61 -13.07
CA GLN A 32 4.21 -11.57 -12.34
C GLN A 32 4.75 -10.87 -11.10
N VAL A 33 4.41 -11.38 -9.93
CA VAL A 33 4.75 -10.72 -8.66
C VAL A 33 5.20 -11.75 -7.64
N ARG A 34 6.26 -11.42 -6.92
CA ARG A 34 6.74 -12.18 -5.78
C ARG A 34 6.51 -11.35 -4.52
N LEU A 35 6.01 -11.98 -3.48
CA LEU A 35 5.82 -11.37 -2.17
C LEU A 35 6.79 -11.99 -1.18
N ASP A 36 7.59 -11.16 -0.53
CA ASP A 36 8.46 -11.58 0.59
C ASP A 36 7.96 -10.92 1.87
N LEU A 37 7.91 -11.70 2.94
CA LEU A 37 7.56 -11.24 4.27
C LEU A 37 8.81 -11.29 5.15
N VAL A 38 9.20 -10.13 5.69
CA VAL A 38 10.37 -9.98 6.55
C VAL A 38 9.91 -9.61 7.95
N GLY A 39 10.44 -10.25 8.97
CA GLY A 39 10.09 -9.97 10.35
C GLY A 39 8.76 -10.59 10.79
N GLY A 40 8.31 -11.63 10.11
CA GLY A 40 7.02 -12.27 10.41
C GLY A 40 6.92 -12.91 11.78
N SER A 41 8.04 -13.16 12.44
CA SER A 41 8.04 -13.70 13.81
C SER A 41 7.74 -12.65 14.89
N ILE A 42 7.71 -11.37 14.52
CA ILE A 42 7.37 -10.31 15.46
C ILE A 42 5.92 -10.45 15.87
N GLU A 43 5.70 -10.40 17.18
CA GLU A 43 4.36 -10.56 17.74
C GLU A 43 3.62 -9.23 17.75
N VAL A 44 2.34 -9.31 17.41
CA VAL A 44 1.41 -8.18 17.43
C VAL A 44 0.12 -8.60 18.10
N ASP A 45 -0.63 -7.63 18.59
CA ASP A 45 -1.93 -7.89 19.16
C ASP A 45 -2.84 -8.56 18.12
N ARG A 46 -3.43 -9.68 18.50
CA ARG A 46 -4.29 -10.46 17.61
C ARG A 46 -5.48 -9.66 17.09
N GLY A 47 -6.12 -8.90 17.98
CA GLY A 47 -7.27 -8.08 17.59
C GLY A 47 -6.91 -6.99 16.62
N VAL A 48 -5.76 -6.34 16.82
CA VAL A 48 -5.23 -5.34 15.90
C VAL A 48 -4.93 -5.98 14.55
N LEU A 49 -4.26 -7.13 14.56
CA LEU A 49 -3.90 -7.84 13.34
C LEU A 49 -5.14 -8.23 12.53
N GLU A 50 -6.17 -8.73 13.18
CA GLU A 50 -7.43 -9.10 12.54
C GLU A 50 -8.10 -7.89 11.90
N ARG A 51 -8.11 -6.75 12.59
CA ARG A 51 -8.71 -5.51 12.06
C ARG A 51 -7.92 -4.94 10.90
N MET A 52 -6.60 -5.07 10.95
CA MET A 52 -5.73 -4.54 9.91
C MET A 52 -5.71 -5.39 8.64
N GLY A 53 -6.18 -6.63 8.72
CA GLY A 53 -6.10 -7.55 7.57
C GLY A 53 -6.69 -6.97 6.29
N GLY A 54 -7.86 -6.34 6.36
CA GLY A 54 -8.49 -5.72 5.20
C GLY A 54 -7.67 -4.58 4.61
N ALA A 55 -7.09 -3.74 5.49
CA ALA A 55 -6.23 -2.64 5.06
C ALA A 55 -4.95 -3.15 4.39
N PHE A 56 -4.34 -4.19 4.95
CA PHE A 56 -3.14 -4.79 4.37
C PHE A 56 -3.42 -5.40 3.00
N GLU A 57 -4.55 -6.09 2.85
CA GLU A 57 -4.96 -6.62 1.56
C GLU A 57 -5.15 -5.50 0.53
N HIS A 58 -5.76 -4.40 0.95
CA HIS A 58 -5.98 -3.27 0.08
C HIS A 58 -4.67 -2.63 -0.38
N LEU A 59 -3.71 -2.46 0.55
CA LEU A 59 -2.38 -1.96 0.21
C LEU A 59 -1.68 -2.86 -0.80
N LEU A 60 -1.73 -4.19 -0.57
CA LEU A 60 -1.11 -5.15 -1.49
C LEU A 60 -1.78 -5.12 -2.86
N ARG A 61 -3.11 -5.03 -2.90
CA ARG A 61 -3.83 -4.92 -4.16
C ARG A 61 -3.39 -3.69 -4.93
N ASN A 62 -3.21 -2.56 -4.25
CA ASN A 62 -2.72 -1.34 -4.87
C ASN A 62 -1.27 -1.49 -5.38
N CYS A 63 -0.41 -2.15 -4.61
CA CYS A 63 0.96 -2.41 -5.05
C CYS A 63 0.98 -3.18 -6.37
N VAL A 64 0.16 -4.20 -6.50
CA VAL A 64 0.09 -5.00 -7.73
C VAL A 64 -0.58 -4.20 -8.86
N THR A 65 -1.73 -3.63 -8.59
CA THR A 65 -2.55 -2.98 -9.63
C THR A 65 -1.89 -1.72 -10.16
N HIS A 66 -1.39 -0.88 -9.28
CA HIS A 66 -0.87 0.46 -9.63
C HIS A 66 0.64 0.58 -9.57
N GLY A 67 1.30 -0.25 -8.78
CA GLY A 67 2.75 -0.19 -8.60
C GLY A 67 3.52 -1.04 -9.59
N ILE A 68 3.28 -2.35 -9.57
CA ILE A 68 4.03 -3.29 -10.42
C ILE A 68 3.62 -3.13 -11.88
N GLU A 69 4.60 -2.96 -12.76
CA GLU A 69 4.38 -2.88 -14.20
C GLU A 69 4.14 -4.26 -14.81
N LEU A 70 3.55 -4.27 -15.99
CA LEU A 70 3.43 -5.49 -16.79
C LEU A 70 4.83 -6.06 -17.10
N PRO A 71 4.95 -7.39 -17.25
CA PRO A 71 6.26 -8.02 -17.50
C PRO A 71 7.02 -7.41 -18.67
N ALA A 72 6.35 -7.14 -19.79
CA ALA A 72 6.99 -6.56 -20.97
C ALA A 72 7.48 -5.13 -20.71
N THR A 73 6.73 -4.34 -19.96
CA THR A 73 7.12 -2.98 -19.59
C THR A 73 8.35 -3.02 -18.69
N ARG A 74 8.39 -3.95 -17.74
CA ARG A 74 9.54 -4.10 -16.85
C ARG A 74 10.81 -4.47 -17.63
N GLU A 75 10.72 -5.44 -18.52
CA GLU A 75 11.85 -5.87 -19.32
C GLU A 75 12.33 -4.75 -20.23
N ALA A 76 11.43 -3.97 -20.82
CA ALA A 76 11.77 -2.84 -21.67
C ALA A 76 12.55 -1.75 -20.92
N SER A 77 12.35 -1.61 -19.61
CA SER A 77 13.06 -0.64 -18.78
C SER A 77 14.30 -1.25 -18.08
N GLY A 78 14.65 -2.48 -18.39
CA GLY A 78 15.81 -3.14 -17.81
C GLY A 78 15.56 -3.85 -16.48
N LYS A 79 14.32 -3.99 -16.09
CA LYS A 79 13.92 -4.72 -14.87
C LYS A 79 13.62 -6.18 -15.18
N GLU A 80 13.67 -7.03 -14.15
CA GLU A 80 13.18 -8.39 -14.28
C GLU A 80 11.68 -8.40 -14.53
N ALA A 81 11.19 -9.41 -15.24
CA ALA A 81 9.75 -9.52 -15.53
C ALA A 81 8.92 -9.65 -14.26
N VAL A 82 9.46 -10.31 -13.25
CA VAL A 82 8.79 -10.52 -11.96
C VAL A 82 9.02 -9.31 -11.07
N GLY A 83 7.93 -8.66 -10.66
CA GLY A 83 7.99 -7.57 -9.68
C GLY A 83 8.11 -8.10 -8.27
N GLN A 84 8.72 -7.32 -7.38
CA GLN A 84 8.95 -7.68 -6.00
C GLN A 84 8.13 -6.79 -5.08
N ILE A 85 7.36 -7.40 -4.18
CA ILE A 85 6.71 -6.72 -3.07
C ILE A 85 7.33 -7.26 -1.79
N THR A 86 7.70 -6.38 -0.89
CA THR A 86 8.22 -6.74 0.43
C THR A 86 7.32 -6.16 1.50
N VAL A 87 6.87 -7.01 2.42
CA VAL A 87 6.19 -6.59 3.64
C VAL A 87 7.17 -6.80 4.78
N ALA A 88 7.64 -5.72 5.37
CA ALA A 88 8.65 -5.78 6.43
C ALA A 88 8.04 -5.31 7.74
N VAL A 89 8.16 -6.15 8.76
CA VAL A 89 7.68 -5.86 10.11
C VAL A 89 8.88 -5.63 11.01
N ALA A 90 8.85 -4.56 11.79
CA ALA A 90 9.94 -4.22 12.69
C ALA A 90 9.42 -3.49 13.92
N HIS A 91 10.18 -3.58 15.00
CA HIS A 91 9.94 -2.75 16.16
C HIS A 91 10.60 -1.38 15.96
N GLU A 92 9.86 -0.32 16.22
CA GLU A 92 10.37 1.04 16.26
C GLU A 92 10.00 1.63 17.62
N GLY A 93 10.94 1.55 18.58
CA GLY A 93 10.66 1.91 19.97
C GLY A 93 9.63 0.96 20.55
N ASN A 94 8.53 1.50 21.06
CA ASN A 94 7.42 0.71 21.64
C ASN A 94 6.35 0.37 20.60
N GLU A 95 6.55 0.78 19.36
CA GLU A 95 5.58 0.56 18.29
C GLU A 95 6.04 -0.52 17.34
N VAL A 96 5.10 -1.10 16.62
CA VAL A 96 5.39 -2.02 15.52
C VAL A 96 5.11 -1.28 14.23
N ALA A 97 6.10 -1.26 13.34
CA ALA A 97 5.97 -0.68 12.01
C ALA A 97 5.84 -1.79 10.99
N VAL A 98 4.90 -1.63 10.06
CA VAL A 98 4.74 -2.53 8.93
C VAL A 98 4.94 -1.69 7.66
N GLU A 99 5.92 -2.06 6.86
CA GLU A 99 6.21 -1.35 5.62
C GLU A 99 5.84 -2.22 4.43
N PHE A 100 5.10 -1.64 3.50
CA PHE A 100 4.75 -2.26 2.22
C PHE A 100 5.55 -1.56 1.13
N ARG A 101 6.46 -2.28 0.48
CA ARG A 101 7.35 -1.73 -0.54
C ARG A 101 7.24 -2.54 -1.80
N ASP A 102 7.15 -1.88 -2.94
CA ASP A 102 7.24 -2.53 -4.24
C ASP A 102 8.38 -1.91 -5.07
N ASP A 103 8.86 -2.64 -6.06
CA ASP A 103 9.90 -2.18 -6.99
C ASP A 103 9.30 -1.74 -8.34
N GLY A 104 8.06 -1.31 -8.32
CA GLY A 104 7.33 -0.90 -9.51
C GLY A 104 7.65 0.50 -9.99
N ALA A 105 6.67 1.10 -10.66
CA ALA A 105 6.83 2.42 -11.30
C ALA A 105 6.86 3.59 -10.32
N GLY A 106 6.41 3.37 -9.08
CA GLY A 106 6.18 4.43 -8.13
C GLY A 106 4.85 5.12 -8.37
N LEU A 107 4.54 6.10 -7.54
CA LEU A 107 3.34 6.90 -7.72
C LEU A 107 3.49 7.81 -8.95
N ASN A 108 2.42 7.99 -9.69
CA ASN A 108 2.42 8.92 -10.81
C ASN A 108 2.20 10.34 -10.27
N LEU A 109 3.28 10.97 -9.82
CA LEU A 109 3.21 12.29 -9.20
C LEU A 109 2.67 13.37 -10.14
N PRO A 110 3.06 13.44 -11.41
CA PRO A 110 2.46 14.42 -12.33
C PRO A 110 0.94 14.28 -12.42
N ARG A 111 0.43 13.07 -12.47
CA ARG A 111 -1.01 12.81 -12.55
C ARG A 111 -1.72 13.16 -11.23
N ILE A 112 -1.08 12.88 -10.11
CA ILE A 112 -1.58 13.26 -8.78
C ILE A 112 -1.68 14.79 -8.70
N ARG A 113 -0.65 15.50 -9.16
CA ARG A 113 -0.65 16.97 -9.19
C ARG A 113 -1.79 17.50 -10.05
N GLU A 114 -1.95 16.97 -11.25
CA GLU A 114 -3.02 17.35 -12.18
C GLU A 114 -4.40 17.16 -11.54
N ARG A 115 -4.62 16.02 -10.89
CA ARG A 115 -5.87 15.73 -10.20
C ARG A 115 -6.08 16.67 -9.02
N GLY A 116 -5.01 16.93 -8.26
CA GLY A 116 -5.05 17.85 -7.12
C GLY A 116 -5.44 19.27 -7.54
N ILE A 117 -4.92 19.73 -8.68
CA ILE A 117 -5.27 21.03 -9.24
C ILE A 117 -6.75 21.04 -9.64
N ALA A 118 -7.20 19.99 -10.32
CA ALA A 118 -8.59 19.89 -10.77
C ALA A 118 -9.59 19.90 -9.60
N LEU A 119 -9.20 19.34 -8.47
CA LEU A 119 -10.02 19.29 -7.26
C LEU A 119 -9.86 20.51 -6.35
N GLY A 120 -9.01 21.45 -6.72
CA GLY A 120 -8.76 22.64 -5.92
C GLY A 120 -7.91 22.42 -4.68
N LEU A 121 -7.22 21.28 -4.58
CA LEU A 121 -6.38 20.94 -3.43
C LEU A 121 -4.98 21.51 -3.55
N VAL A 122 -4.53 21.80 -4.76
CA VAL A 122 -3.21 22.34 -5.05
C VAL A 122 -3.37 23.50 -6.03
N SER A 123 -2.61 24.59 -5.81
CA SER A 123 -2.56 25.71 -6.74
C SER A 123 -1.66 25.34 -7.93
N SER A 124 -2.08 25.70 -9.15
CA SER A 124 -1.27 25.48 -10.34
C SER A 124 0.05 26.28 -10.32
N ASP A 125 0.09 27.35 -9.54
CA ASP A 125 1.26 28.26 -9.47
C ASP A 125 2.16 27.98 -8.27
N ALA A 126 1.73 27.16 -7.32
CA ALA A 126 2.49 26.89 -6.11
C ALA A 126 3.42 25.69 -6.30
N PRO A 127 4.69 25.78 -5.87
CA PRO A 127 5.54 24.61 -5.83
C PRO A 127 5.07 23.70 -4.70
N VAL A 128 4.93 22.40 -5.01
CA VAL A 128 4.51 21.38 -4.05
C VAL A 128 5.57 20.27 -4.07
N SER A 129 6.03 19.86 -2.90
CA SER A 129 7.01 18.78 -2.81
C SER A 129 6.39 17.44 -3.21
N ASP A 130 7.23 16.50 -3.62
CA ASP A 130 6.78 15.14 -3.97
C ASP A 130 6.11 14.46 -2.79
N GLY A 131 6.61 14.68 -1.58
CA GLY A 131 6.00 14.14 -0.36
C GLY A 131 4.60 14.68 -0.12
N GLU A 132 4.39 15.97 -0.33
CA GLU A 132 3.07 16.58 -0.20
C GLU A 132 2.11 16.05 -1.26
N LEU A 133 2.57 15.89 -2.51
CA LEU A 133 1.76 15.29 -3.56
C LEU A 133 1.38 13.85 -3.23
N ALA A 134 2.32 13.07 -2.73
CA ALA A 134 2.07 11.68 -2.38
C ALA A 134 0.96 11.56 -1.31
N GLN A 135 0.90 12.49 -0.37
CA GLN A 135 -0.12 12.49 0.68
C GLN A 135 -1.53 12.75 0.15
N LEU A 136 -1.67 13.34 -1.02
CA LEU A 136 -2.98 13.62 -1.59
C LEU A 136 -3.80 12.36 -1.87
N ILE A 137 -3.16 11.21 -2.06
CA ILE A 137 -3.87 9.95 -2.31
C ILE A 137 -4.77 9.55 -1.14
N PHE A 138 -4.52 10.08 0.05
CA PHE A 138 -5.32 9.81 1.25
C PHE A 138 -6.52 10.75 1.39
N THR A 139 -6.65 11.74 0.50
CA THR A 139 -7.77 12.69 0.55
C THR A 139 -9.05 11.99 0.10
N PRO A 140 -10.16 12.11 0.87
CA PRO A 140 -11.43 11.53 0.46
C PRO A 140 -11.85 11.98 -0.94
N GLY A 141 -12.26 11.04 -1.78
CA GLY A 141 -12.69 11.32 -3.15
C GLY A 141 -11.58 11.61 -4.13
N PHE A 142 -10.32 11.43 -3.73
CA PHE A 142 -9.18 11.74 -4.60
C PHE A 142 -8.95 10.71 -5.70
N SER A 143 -9.54 9.54 -5.65
CA SER A 143 -9.30 8.45 -6.60
C SER A 143 -9.19 8.93 -8.06
N THR A 144 -8.18 8.45 -8.79
CA THR A 144 -8.05 8.72 -10.22
C THR A 144 -9.17 7.99 -10.98
N ALA A 145 -9.48 8.46 -12.19
CA ALA A 145 -10.51 7.83 -13.02
C ALA A 145 -10.25 6.33 -13.23
N ASP A 146 -8.99 5.95 -13.42
CA ASP A 146 -8.59 4.55 -13.60
C ASP A 146 -8.87 3.73 -12.33
N SER A 147 -8.55 4.29 -11.16
CA SER A 147 -8.83 3.65 -9.88
C SER A 147 -10.32 3.45 -9.68
N VAL A 148 -11.13 4.45 -10.05
CA VAL A 148 -12.58 4.36 -9.94
C VAL A 148 -13.12 3.26 -10.84
N THR A 149 -12.59 3.12 -12.06
CA THR A 149 -13.03 2.10 -13.01
C THR A 149 -12.70 0.71 -12.50
N GLU A 150 -11.48 0.50 -12.00
CA GLU A 150 -11.03 -0.80 -11.50
C GLU A 150 -11.71 -1.18 -10.20
N LEU A 151 -12.03 -0.21 -9.38
CA LEU A 151 -12.68 -0.41 -8.09
C LEU A 151 -14.20 -0.27 -8.17
N ALA A 152 -14.75 -0.19 -9.37
CA ALA A 152 -16.20 -0.07 -9.56
C ALA A 152 -16.95 -1.14 -8.76
N GLY A 153 -17.75 -0.70 -7.78
CA GLY A 153 -18.47 -1.57 -6.88
C GLY A 153 -17.80 -1.84 -5.54
N ARG A 154 -16.55 -1.44 -5.33
CA ARG A 154 -15.89 -1.59 -4.03
C ARG A 154 -15.65 -0.27 -3.33
N GLY A 155 -15.49 0.83 -4.04
CA GLY A 155 -15.45 2.18 -3.50
C GLY A 155 -14.42 2.46 -2.41
N ILE A 156 -13.43 1.58 -2.24
CA ILE A 156 -12.43 1.71 -1.17
C ILE A 156 -11.19 2.40 -1.72
N GLY A 157 -10.95 3.64 -1.27
CA GLY A 157 -9.75 4.38 -1.59
C GLY A 157 -8.75 4.37 -0.45
N MET A 158 -7.62 5.02 -0.65
CA MET A 158 -6.57 5.10 0.36
C MET A 158 -7.01 5.90 1.60
N ASP A 159 -8.00 6.76 1.47
CA ASP A 159 -8.59 7.48 2.61
C ASP A 159 -9.22 6.50 3.61
N VAL A 160 -9.85 5.43 3.13
CA VAL A 160 -10.43 4.40 3.99
C VAL A 160 -9.33 3.64 4.73
N VAL A 161 -8.24 3.29 4.03
CA VAL A 161 -7.09 2.64 4.65
C VAL A 161 -6.52 3.51 5.77
N ARG A 162 -6.32 4.80 5.51
CA ARG A 162 -5.81 5.75 6.50
C ARG A 162 -6.74 5.86 7.70
N SER A 163 -8.05 5.91 7.45
CA SER A 163 -9.05 5.98 8.50
C SER A 163 -9.01 4.75 9.41
N GLU A 164 -8.89 3.56 8.83
CA GLU A 164 -8.77 2.31 9.58
C GLU A 164 -7.51 2.29 10.45
N VAL A 165 -6.38 2.71 9.89
CA VAL A 165 -5.12 2.77 10.63
C VAL A 165 -5.22 3.77 11.78
N ASN A 166 -5.77 4.96 11.52
CA ASN A 166 -5.95 5.99 12.54
C ASN A 166 -6.88 5.54 13.67
N ALA A 167 -7.94 4.80 13.32
CA ALA A 167 -8.89 4.28 14.31
C ALA A 167 -8.25 3.31 15.30
N LEU A 168 -7.15 2.67 14.90
CA LEU A 168 -6.38 1.75 15.74
C LEU A 168 -5.21 2.44 16.46
N GLY A 169 -5.15 3.78 16.40
CA GLY A 169 -4.10 4.56 17.04
C GLY A 169 -2.80 4.61 16.25
N GLY A 170 -2.80 4.12 15.02
CA GLY A 170 -1.64 4.14 14.15
C GLY A 170 -1.63 5.32 13.20
N ARG A 171 -0.63 5.34 12.35
CA ARG A 171 -0.51 6.34 11.28
C ARG A 171 0.05 5.67 10.03
N ILE A 172 -0.24 6.25 8.89
CA ILE A 172 0.24 5.77 7.61
C ILE A 172 1.00 6.88 6.89
N GLU A 173 2.14 6.52 6.32
CA GLU A 173 2.97 7.41 5.52
C GLU A 173 3.26 6.74 4.18
N THR A 174 3.50 7.54 3.16
CA THR A 174 3.89 7.02 1.85
C THR A 174 5.09 7.78 1.32
N ALA A 175 5.93 7.06 0.59
CA ALA A 175 7.07 7.61 -0.12
C ALA A 175 7.16 6.93 -1.48
N SER A 176 7.64 7.66 -2.48
CA SER A 176 7.74 7.14 -3.83
C SER A 176 8.89 7.79 -4.58
N ALA A 177 9.55 7.00 -5.43
CA ALA A 177 10.52 7.49 -6.40
C ALA A 177 10.16 6.89 -7.75
N ALA A 178 10.16 7.71 -8.79
CA ALA A 178 9.77 7.29 -10.13
C ALA A 178 10.66 6.13 -10.61
N GLY A 179 10.04 5.03 -11.02
CA GLY A 179 10.74 3.83 -11.48
C GLY A 179 11.37 2.99 -10.39
N GLN A 180 11.24 3.37 -9.12
CA GLN A 180 11.84 2.65 -7.98
C GLN A 180 10.79 2.10 -7.01
N GLY A 181 9.52 2.32 -7.31
CA GLY A 181 8.42 1.80 -6.50
C GLY A 181 7.90 2.77 -5.46
N ALA A 182 7.06 2.26 -4.58
CA ALA A 182 6.42 3.02 -3.51
C ALA A 182 6.48 2.24 -2.20
N SER A 183 6.45 2.94 -1.07
CA SER A 183 6.37 2.31 0.24
C SER A 183 5.29 2.98 1.10
N PHE A 184 4.66 2.18 1.98
CA PHE A 184 3.63 2.62 2.91
C PHE A 184 3.99 2.11 4.31
N ARG A 185 3.89 2.98 5.31
CA ARG A 185 4.24 2.63 6.69
C ARG A 185 3.09 2.94 7.63
#